data_2209b05c7d09d6966ec880fff382c522
#
_entry.id   2209b05c7d09d6966ec880fff382c522
#
_cell.length_a   1.000
_cell.length_b   1.000
_cell.length_c   1.000
_cell.angle_alpha   90.00
_cell.angle_beta   90.00
_cell.angle_gamma   90.00
#
_symmetry.space_group_name_H-M   'P 1'
#
loop_
_entity.id
_entity.type
_entity.pdbx_description
1 polymer ?
#
loop_
_entity_poly.entity_id
_entity_poly.type
_entity_poly.pdbx_seq_one_letter_code
_entity_poly.pdbx_strand_id
1 'polypeptide(L)'
;MSEILSGPDCTTMIEVRAGVDQVDRELIALLARRFAYMDAAARIKPARTAVRDEARKAQVIANACAAAQAAGVPERIVANLWEQLVEASIAYELAAFDRR
;
A
#
# COMPACT_ATOMS: atom_id res chain seq x y z
N MET A 1 -27.68 6.88 10.57
CA MET A 1 -26.41 6.51 9.92
C MET A 1 -26.11 7.52 8.83
N SER A 2 -24.98 8.19 8.89
CA SER A 2 -24.65 9.19 7.88
C SER A 2 -24.15 8.49 6.61
N GLU A 3 -24.66 8.95 5.49
CA GLU A 3 -24.23 8.47 4.18
C GLU A 3 -22.83 9.01 3.89
N ILE A 4 -21.98 8.17 3.31
CA ILE A 4 -20.65 8.60 2.85
C ILE A 4 -20.81 9.13 1.42
N LEU A 5 -20.52 10.40 1.26
CA LEU A 5 -20.62 11.07 -0.04
C LEU A 5 -19.29 10.98 -0.80
N SER A 6 -19.39 10.98 -2.12
CA SER A 6 -18.19 11.13 -2.96
C SER A 6 -17.59 12.52 -2.77
N GLY A 7 -16.29 12.67 -3.04
CA GLY A 7 -15.64 13.98 -2.94
C GLY A 7 -16.38 15.10 -3.66
N PRO A 8 -16.74 14.92 -4.96
CA PRO A 8 -17.45 15.96 -5.71
C PRO A 8 -18.80 16.36 -5.11
N ASP A 9 -19.44 15.48 -4.35
CA ASP A 9 -20.76 15.73 -3.77
C ASP A 9 -20.70 16.39 -2.37
N CYS A 10 -19.50 16.46 -1.77
CA CYS A 10 -19.33 17.07 -0.45
C CYS A 10 -19.50 18.59 -0.52
N THR A 11 -20.21 19.14 0.47
CA THR A 11 -20.38 20.59 0.62
C THR A 11 -19.95 21.08 2.00
N THR A 12 -19.64 20.18 2.93
CA THR A 12 -19.19 20.51 4.29
C THR A 12 -17.92 19.72 4.64
N MET A 13 -17.13 20.25 5.56
CA MET A 13 -15.93 19.54 6.03
C MET A 13 -16.27 18.29 6.84
N ILE A 14 -17.44 18.25 7.48
CA ILE A 14 -17.89 17.04 8.18
C ILE A 14 -18.03 15.89 7.16
N GLU A 15 -18.62 16.18 6.02
CA GLU A 15 -18.79 15.20 4.93
C GLU A 15 -17.43 14.75 4.36
N VAL A 16 -16.51 15.70 4.14
CA VAL A 16 -15.16 15.41 3.65
C VAL A 16 -14.44 14.46 4.63
N ARG A 17 -14.45 14.78 5.93
CA ARG A 17 -13.75 13.97 6.93
C ARG A 17 -14.35 12.59 7.07
N ALA A 18 -15.67 12.46 7.00
CA ALA A 18 -16.32 11.15 7.01
C ALA A 18 -15.87 10.29 5.83
N GLY A 19 -15.76 10.89 4.65
CA GLY A 19 -15.26 10.20 3.46
C GLY A 19 -13.81 9.77 3.60
N VAL A 20 -12.94 10.67 4.09
CA VAL A 20 -11.52 10.39 4.32
C VAL A 20 -11.37 9.23 5.32
N ASP A 21 -12.10 9.27 6.43
CA ASP A 21 -12.02 8.23 7.45
C ASP A 21 -12.45 6.87 6.88
N GLN A 22 -13.47 6.85 6.03
CA GLN A 22 -13.90 5.62 5.37
C GLN A 22 -12.81 5.08 4.43
N VAL A 23 -12.21 5.95 3.61
CA VAL A 23 -11.13 5.55 2.71
C VAL A 23 -9.94 5.01 3.50
N ASP A 24 -9.60 5.65 4.62
CA ASP A 24 -8.49 5.17 5.46
C ASP A 24 -8.75 3.76 5.99
N ARG A 25 -9.98 3.47 6.43
CA ARG A 25 -10.34 2.12 6.85
C ARG A 25 -10.19 1.11 5.71
N GLU A 26 -10.60 1.48 4.50
CA GLU A 26 -10.45 0.64 3.32
C GLU A 26 -8.97 0.41 2.97
N LEU A 27 -8.15 1.45 3.07
CA LEU A 27 -6.71 1.36 2.85
C LEU A 27 -6.05 0.41 3.87
N ILE A 28 -6.42 0.50 5.14
CA ILE A 28 -5.90 -0.41 6.18
C ILE A 28 -6.27 -1.86 5.85
N ALA A 29 -7.50 -2.11 5.43
CA ALA A 29 -7.93 -3.45 5.03
C ALA A 29 -7.11 -3.98 3.84
N LEU A 30 -6.80 -3.11 2.86
CA LEU A 30 -5.96 -3.46 1.72
C LEU A 30 -4.51 -3.72 2.15
N LEU A 31 -3.99 -2.93 3.08
CA LEU A 31 -2.66 -3.17 3.64
C LEU A 31 -2.59 -4.52 4.35
N ALA A 32 -3.62 -4.88 5.12
CA ALA A 32 -3.68 -6.19 5.78
C ALA A 32 -3.59 -7.33 4.74
N ARG A 33 -4.31 -7.20 3.62
CA ARG A 33 -4.23 -8.17 2.52
C ARG A 33 -2.83 -8.21 1.92
N ARG A 34 -2.21 -7.05 1.71
CA ARG A 34 -0.88 -6.95 1.13
C ARG A 34 0.18 -7.59 2.04
N PHE A 35 0.10 -7.35 3.36
CA PHE A 35 1.03 -7.96 4.32
C PHE A 35 0.84 -9.47 4.45
N ALA A 36 -0.37 -9.98 4.23
CA ALA A 36 -0.60 -11.42 4.16
C ALA A 36 0.22 -12.07 3.02
N TYR A 37 0.39 -11.35 1.88
CA TYR A 37 1.27 -11.81 0.81
C TYR A 37 2.74 -11.74 1.21
N MET A 38 3.14 -10.81 2.05
CA MET A 38 4.51 -10.76 2.59
C MET A 38 4.77 -11.97 3.52
N ASP A 39 3.79 -12.34 4.33
CA ASP A 39 3.87 -13.56 5.15
C ASP A 39 4.03 -14.80 4.27
N ALA A 40 3.27 -14.90 3.20
CA ALA A 40 3.38 -16.00 2.24
C ALA A 40 4.77 -16.03 1.58
N ALA A 41 5.28 -14.88 1.16
CA ALA A 41 6.60 -14.78 0.57
C ALA A 41 7.69 -15.26 1.53
N ALA A 42 7.58 -14.86 2.81
CA ALA A 42 8.53 -15.30 3.84
C ALA A 42 8.51 -16.82 4.06
N ARG A 43 7.33 -17.47 3.88
CA ARG A 43 7.23 -18.93 3.97
C ARG A 43 7.83 -19.65 2.77
N ILE A 44 7.74 -19.03 1.59
CA ILE A 44 8.03 -19.67 0.31
C ILE A 44 9.48 -19.46 -0.13
N LYS A 45 10.05 -18.29 0.12
CA LYS A 45 11.41 -17.97 -0.33
C LYS A 45 12.42 -18.93 0.28
N PRO A 46 13.38 -19.42 -0.52
CA PRO A 46 14.31 -20.45 -0.04
C PRO A 46 15.39 -19.89 0.88
N ALA A 47 15.72 -18.59 0.76
CA ALA A 47 16.81 -17.98 1.51
C ALA A 47 16.47 -16.53 1.89
N ARG A 48 17.05 -16.10 2.99
CA ARG A 48 16.88 -14.72 3.50
C ARG A 48 17.32 -13.68 2.45
N THR A 49 18.35 -13.98 1.69
CA THR A 49 18.87 -13.09 0.64
C THR A 49 17.89 -12.88 -0.51
N ALA A 50 16.87 -13.73 -0.65
CA ALA A 50 15.83 -13.56 -1.68
C ALA A 50 14.75 -12.55 -1.29
N VAL A 51 14.71 -12.10 -0.03
CA VAL A 51 13.70 -11.15 0.44
C VAL A 51 13.85 -9.79 -0.24
N ARG A 52 15.06 -9.23 -0.26
CA ARG A 52 15.31 -7.98 -0.97
C ARG A 52 15.64 -8.27 -2.43
N ASP A 53 14.83 -7.71 -3.32
CA ASP A 53 14.98 -7.82 -4.77
C ASP A 53 14.82 -6.41 -5.34
N GLU A 54 15.94 -5.77 -5.69
CA GLU A 54 15.94 -4.38 -6.15
C GLU A 54 15.22 -4.21 -7.48
N ALA A 55 15.33 -5.18 -8.38
CA ALA A 55 14.62 -5.14 -9.67
C ALA A 55 13.10 -5.21 -9.44
N ARG A 56 12.65 -6.07 -8.54
CA ARG A 56 11.24 -6.19 -8.19
C ARG A 56 10.73 -4.92 -7.50
N LYS A 57 11.52 -4.34 -6.59
CA LYS A 57 11.17 -3.06 -5.94
C LYS A 57 10.94 -1.97 -6.98
N ALA A 58 11.87 -1.81 -7.93
CA ALA A 58 11.74 -0.82 -9.00
C ALA A 58 10.47 -1.06 -9.82
N GLN A 59 10.16 -2.31 -10.16
CA GLN A 59 8.95 -2.68 -10.90
C GLN A 59 7.68 -2.33 -10.13
N VAL A 60 7.63 -2.64 -8.82
CA VAL A 60 6.47 -2.35 -7.97
C VAL A 60 6.19 -0.85 -7.92
N ILE A 61 7.24 -0.04 -7.73
CA ILE A 61 7.10 1.42 -7.69
C ILE A 61 6.65 1.95 -9.06
N ALA A 62 7.22 1.45 -10.15
CA ALA A 62 6.82 1.84 -11.50
C ALA A 62 5.36 1.48 -11.78
N ASN A 63 4.91 0.30 -11.36
CA ASN A 63 3.51 -0.12 -11.50
C ASN A 63 2.57 0.79 -10.74
N ALA A 64 2.93 1.17 -9.50
CA ALA A 64 2.12 2.07 -8.68
C ALA A 64 2.03 3.45 -9.32
N CYS A 65 3.14 3.97 -9.86
CA CYS A 65 3.17 5.26 -10.55
C CYS A 65 2.30 5.25 -11.81
N ALA A 66 2.35 4.16 -12.60
CA ALA A 66 1.49 4.03 -13.77
C ALA A 66 0.01 3.97 -13.40
N ALA A 67 -0.34 3.25 -12.33
CA ALA A 67 -1.71 3.19 -11.82
C ALA A 67 -2.17 4.56 -11.31
N ALA A 68 -1.29 5.31 -10.64
CA ALA A 68 -1.57 6.66 -10.17
C ALA A 68 -1.90 7.59 -11.33
N GLN A 69 -1.09 7.55 -12.39
CA GLN A 69 -1.29 8.35 -13.58
C GLN A 69 -2.67 8.05 -14.21
N ALA A 70 -3.01 6.78 -14.35
CA ALA A 70 -4.30 6.37 -14.92
C ALA A 70 -5.48 6.82 -14.04
N ALA A 71 -5.30 6.90 -12.73
CA ALA A 71 -6.35 7.28 -11.77
C ALA A 71 -6.39 8.79 -11.49
N GLY A 72 -5.48 9.57 -12.08
CA GLY A 72 -5.38 11.00 -11.82
C GLY A 72 -4.81 11.36 -10.45
N VAL A 73 -4.05 10.46 -9.84
CA VAL A 73 -3.36 10.71 -8.56
C VAL A 73 -1.96 11.22 -8.85
N PRO A 74 -1.47 12.26 -8.14
CA PRO A 74 -0.13 12.77 -8.39
C PRO A 74 0.94 11.68 -8.25
N GLU A 75 1.66 11.44 -9.32
CA GLU A 75 2.65 10.36 -9.42
C GLU A 75 3.75 10.52 -8.37
N ARG A 76 4.20 11.74 -8.13
CA ARG A 76 5.26 12.04 -7.15
C ARG A 76 4.88 11.62 -5.73
N ILE A 77 3.62 11.84 -5.36
CA ILE A 77 3.10 11.44 -4.04
C ILE A 77 3.12 9.91 -3.93
N VAL A 78 2.64 9.23 -4.97
CA VAL A 78 2.59 7.77 -5.01
C VAL A 78 4.00 7.18 -4.99
N ALA A 79 4.94 7.74 -5.73
CA ALA A 79 6.33 7.29 -5.72
C ALA A 79 6.92 7.32 -4.31
N ASN A 80 6.70 8.42 -3.56
CA ASN A 80 7.19 8.57 -2.19
C ASN A 80 6.52 7.57 -1.23
N LEU A 81 5.20 7.41 -1.34
CA LEU A 81 4.46 6.46 -0.50
C LEU A 81 4.92 5.02 -0.75
N TRP A 82 5.07 4.64 -2.01
CA TRP A 82 5.47 3.27 -2.36
C TRP A 82 6.92 2.97 -2.01
N GLU A 83 7.81 3.95 -2.10
CA GLU A 83 9.19 3.79 -1.60
C GLU A 83 9.18 3.36 -0.14
N GLN A 84 8.43 4.06 0.69
CA GLN A 84 8.31 3.75 2.11
C GLN A 84 7.58 2.43 2.36
N LEU A 85 6.50 2.18 1.63
CA LEU A 85 5.72 0.95 1.77
C LEU A 85 6.55 -0.28 1.39
N VAL A 86 7.31 -0.20 0.29
CA VAL A 86 8.16 -1.33 -0.15
C VAL A 86 9.26 -1.59 0.87
N GLU A 87 9.94 -0.54 1.38
CA GLU A 87 10.98 -0.71 2.40
C GLU A 87 10.41 -1.30 3.69
N ALA A 88 9.24 -0.83 4.13
CA ALA A 88 8.56 -1.39 5.30
C ALA A 88 8.16 -2.86 5.06
N SER A 89 7.74 -3.19 3.85
CA SER A 89 7.37 -4.56 3.47
C SER A 89 8.57 -5.50 3.49
N ILE A 90 9.73 -5.03 3.02
CA ILE A 90 10.98 -5.80 3.06
C ILE A 90 11.37 -6.08 4.52
N ALA A 91 11.34 -5.05 5.37
CA ALA A 91 11.66 -5.21 6.79
C ALA A 91 10.70 -6.19 7.48
N TYR A 92 9.41 -6.09 7.18
CA TYR A 92 8.39 -6.99 7.70
C TYR A 92 8.65 -8.43 7.26
N GLU A 93 8.93 -8.63 5.98
CA GLU A 93 9.18 -9.96 5.41
C GLU A 93 10.44 -10.59 5.99
N LEU A 94 11.52 -9.80 6.18
CA LEU A 94 12.75 -10.27 6.83
C LEU A 94 12.46 -10.77 8.24
N ALA A 95 11.70 -10.01 9.02
CA ALA A 95 11.33 -10.42 10.37
C ALA A 95 10.49 -11.69 10.38
N ALA A 96 9.55 -11.81 9.44
CA ALA A 96 8.73 -13.02 9.29
C ALA A 96 9.58 -14.23 8.87
N PHE A 97 10.52 -14.03 7.95
CA PHE A 97 11.46 -15.08 7.53
C PHE A 97 12.29 -15.58 8.73
N ASP A 98 12.79 -14.66 9.54
CA ASP A 98 13.63 -14.99 10.69
C ASP A 98 12.88 -15.76 11.79
N ARG A 99 11.54 -15.69 11.79
CA ARG A 99 10.69 -16.41 12.76
C ARG A 99 10.22 -17.79 12.30
N ARG A 100 10.51 -18.16 11.08
CA ARG A 100 10.03 -19.44 10.54
C ARG A 100 10.84 -20.66 11.03
#